data_e2907cd4a954c520061b478171197640
#
_entry.id   e2907cd4a954c520061b478171197640
#
_cell.length_a   1.000
_cell.length_b   1.000
_cell.length_c   1.000
_cell.angle_alpha   90.00
_cell.angle_beta   90.00
_cell.angle_gamma   90.00
#
_symmetry.space_group_name_H-M   'P 1'
#
loop_
_entity.id
_entity.type
_entity.pdbx_description
1 polymer ?
#
loop_
_entity_poly.entity_id
_entity_poly.type
_entity_poly.pdbx_seq_one_letter_code
_entity_poly.pdbx_strand_id
1 'polypeptide(L)' 'MIEGHGDDSYKYSRPITANFSSNVYSRVDLSALKAHLCTRIDGIGNYPEPEPYTLEACLARRHRLPAEAVCVTNGATEA' A
#
# COMPACT_ATOMS: atom_id res chain seq x y z
N MET A 1 -5.21 27.47 1.26
CA MET A 1 -5.46 26.35 0.33
C MET A 1 -4.70 25.14 0.83
N ILE A 2 -5.34 24.00 0.89
CA ILE A 2 -4.66 22.75 1.22
C ILE A 2 -4.06 22.19 -0.08
N GLU A 3 -2.75 22.04 -0.11
CA GLU A 3 -2.03 21.42 -1.22
C GLU A 3 -1.79 19.96 -0.93
N GLY A 4 -1.89 19.10 -1.95
CA GLY A 4 -1.68 17.67 -1.82
C GLY A 4 -2.82 16.94 -1.11
N HIS A 5 -2.52 15.77 -0.53
CA HIS A 5 -3.49 14.90 0.12
C HIS A 5 -3.49 15.01 1.66
N GLY A 6 -2.86 16.03 2.21
CA GLY A 6 -2.91 16.35 3.62
C GLY A 6 -1.71 15.90 4.45
N ASP A 7 -1.03 14.82 4.11
CA ASP A 7 0.12 14.33 4.89
C ASP A 7 1.42 15.03 4.46
N ASP A 8 1.57 16.27 4.92
CA ASP A 8 2.71 17.12 4.59
C ASP A 8 3.85 17.03 5.63
N SER A 9 3.99 15.91 6.31
CA SER A 9 5.00 15.71 7.37
C SER A 9 6.43 16.01 6.91
N TYR A 10 6.73 15.81 5.62
CA TYR A 10 8.04 16.11 5.03
C TYR A 10 8.43 17.59 5.08
N LYS A 11 7.45 18.49 5.30
CA LYS A 11 7.68 19.93 5.42
C LYS A 11 8.19 20.36 6.79
N TYR A 12 8.14 19.47 7.76
CA TYR A 12 8.46 19.79 9.15
C TYR A 12 9.75 19.14 9.59
N SER A 13 10.64 19.91 10.22
CA SER A 13 11.94 19.42 10.69
C SER A 13 11.90 18.77 12.06
N ARG A 14 10.80 18.91 12.79
CA ARG A 14 10.64 18.35 14.15
C ARG A 14 9.68 17.17 14.15
N PRO A 15 9.78 16.26 15.14
CA PRO A 15 8.86 15.15 15.27
C PRO A 15 7.41 15.61 15.38
N ILE A 16 6.51 14.91 14.70
CA ILE A 16 5.08 15.16 14.77
C ILE A 16 4.50 14.29 15.87
N THR A 17 3.91 14.91 16.90
CA THR A 17 3.33 14.19 18.05
C THR A 17 1.86 13.83 17.83
N ALA A 18 1.15 14.61 17.04
CA ALA A 18 -0.25 14.34 16.68
C ALA A 18 -0.49 14.77 15.24
N ASN A 19 -0.86 13.83 14.39
CA ASN A 19 -1.14 14.06 12.98
C ASN A 19 -2.63 13.87 12.71
N PHE A 20 -3.32 14.96 12.41
CA PHE A 20 -4.74 14.96 12.02
C PHE A 20 -4.94 15.23 10.53
N SER A 21 -3.85 15.31 9.74
CA SER A 21 -3.92 15.70 8.33
C SER A 21 -4.20 14.54 7.39
N SER A 22 -3.99 13.31 7.84
CA SER A 22 -4.22 12.12 7.01
C SER A 22 -4.72 10.94 7.84
N ASN A 23 -5.39 10.01 7.15
CA ASN A 23 -5.92 8.79 7.78
C ASN A 23 -4.89 7.66 7.70
N VAL A 24 -3.72 7.87 8.29
CA VAL A 24 -2.63 6.88 8.32
C VAL A 24 -2.40 6.40 9.75
N TYR A 25 -2.43 5.09 9.96
CA TYR A 25 -2.11 4.50 11.25
C TYR A 25 -0.59 4.46 11.46
N SER A 26 -0.07 5.45 12.18
CA SER A 26 1.37 5.64 12.36
C SER A 26 2.02 4.71 13.40
N ARG A 27 1.22 3.96 14.17
CA ARG A 27 1.71 3.08 15.25
C ARG A 27 1.88 1.62 14.82
N VAL A 28 1.63 1.31 13.56
CA VAL A 28 1.80 -0.05 13.05
C VAL A 28 3.27 -0.43 12.98
N ASP A 29 3.60 -1.64 13.42
CA ASP A 29 4.94 -2.20 13.25
C ASP A 29 5.07 -2.76 11.83
N LEU A 30 5.89 -2.13 11.02
CA LEU A 30 6.13 -2.50 9.62
C LEU A 30 7.41 -3.32 9.43
N SER A 31 8.09 -3.75 10.51
CA SER A 31 9.40 -4.40 10.41
C SER A 31 9.35 -5.68 9.58
N ALA A 32 8.35 -6.52 9.76
CA ALA A 32 8.19 -7.75 8.99
C ALA A 32 7.92 -7.48 7.50
N LEU A 33 7.07 -6.49 7.21
CA LEU A 33 6.79 -6.06 5.84
C LEU A 33 8.04 -5.52 5.16
N LYS A 34 8.80 -4.66 5.85
CA LYS A 34 10.03 -4.08 5.32
C LYS A 34 11.08 -5.16 5.02
N ALA A 35 11.24 -6.13 5.91
CA ALA A 35 12.15 -7.25 5.70
C ALA A 35 11.73 -8.07 4.48
N HIS A 36 10.44 -8.35 4.32
CA HIS A 36 9.93 -9.07 3.16
C HIS A 36 10.18 -8.30 1.86
N LEU A 37 9.93 -7.00 1.84
CA LEU A 37 10.19 -6.16 0.67
C LEU A 37 11.66 -6.16 0.27
N CYS A 38 12.58 -6.16 1.24
CA CYS A 38 14.01 -6.26 0.97
C CYS A 38 14.38 -7.57 0.26
N THR A 39 13.72 -8.68 0.59
CA THR A 39 13.95 -9.96 -0.09
C THR A 39 13.43 -9.98 -1.53
N ARG A 40 12.56 -9.05 -1.89
CA ARG A 40 11.93 -8.95 -3.22
C ARG A 40 12.41 -7.76 -4.03
N ILE A 41 13.37 -7.00 -3.51
CA ILE A 41 13.79 -5.74 -4.14
C ILE A 41 14.31 -5.92 -5.57
N ASP A 42 14.93 -7.05 -5.88
CA ASP A 42 15.45 -7.32 -7.22
C ASP A 42 14.33 -7.41 -8.28
N GLY A 43 13.09 -7.65 -7.85
CA GLY A 43 11.93 -7.67 -8.73
C GLY A 43 11.60 -6.34 -9.41
N ILE A 44 12.12 -5.22 -8.88
CA ILE A 44 11.86 -3.89 -9.47
C ILE A 44 12.42 -3.74 -10.89
N GLY A 45 13.40 -4.57 -11.28
CA GLY A 45 13.96 -4.57 -12.62
C GLY A 45 13.11 -5.28 -13.67
N ASN A 46 12.04 -5.94 -13.28
CA ASN A 46 11.19 -6.71 -14.17
C ASN A 46 9.88 -5.99 -14.46
N TYR A 47 9.29 -6.27 -15.62
CA TYR A 47 7.93 -5.82 -15.88
C TYR A 47 6.97 -6.54 -14.93
N PRO A 48 5.98 -5.83 -14.39
CA PRO A 48 4.93 -6.48 -13.61
C PRO A 48 4.01 -7.30 -14.51
N GLU A 49 3.24 -8.18 -13.89
CA GLU A 49 2.14 -8.86 -14.57
C GLU A 49 1.18 -7.80 -15.15
N PRO A 50 0.78 -7.90 -16.44
CA PRO A 50 -0.07 -6.86 -17.06
C PRO A 50 -1.40 -6.62 -16.35
N GLU A 51 -2.01 -7.70 -15.84
CA GLU A 51 -3.20 -7.65 -15.03
C GLU A 51 -2.91 -8.35 -13.69
N PRO A 52 -3.45 -7.89 -12.56
CA PRO A 52 -3.09 -8.42 -11.24
C PRO A 52 -3.77 -9.74 -10.89
N TYR A 53 -3.93 -10.66 -11.85
CA TYR A 53 -4.68 -11.89 -11.66
C TYR A 53 -4.08 -12.82 -10.60
N THR A 54 -2.75 -12.89 -10.51
CA THR A 54 -2.08 -13.71 -9.51
C THR A 54 -2.38 -13.23 -8.09
N LEU A 55 -2.34 -11.91 -7.87
CA LEU A 55 -2.67 -11.32 -6.58
C LEU A 55 -4.16 -11.48 -6.25
N GLU A 56 -5.03 -11.24 -7.22
CA GLU A 56 -6.48 -11.43 -7.05
C GLU A 56 -6.82 -12.87 -6.65
N ALA A 57 -6.22 -13.85 -7.32
CA ALA A 57 -6.42 -15.26 -6.99
C ALA A 57 -5.92 -15.59 -5.57
N CYS A 58 -4.79 -15.03 -5.17
CA CYS A 58 -4.23 -15.21 -3.84
C CYS A 58 -5.15 -14.64 -2.75
N LEU A 59 -5.64 -13.41 -2.96
CA LEU A 59 -6.56 -12.76 -2.02
C LEU A 59 -7.91 -13.49 -1.96
N ALA A 60 -8.45 -13.89 -3.10
CA ALA A 60 -9.69 -14.64 -3.17
C ALA A 60 -9.60 -15.95 -2.38
N ARG A 61 -8.51 -16.68 -2.58
CA ARG A 61 -8.26 -17.93 -1.83
C ARG A 61 -8.17 -17.69 -0.33
N ARG A 62 -7.47 -16.62 0.08
CA ARG A 62 -7.35 -16.24 1.50
C ARG A 62 -8.71 -15.93 2.13
N HIS A 63 -9.59 -15.29 1.39
CA HIS A 63 -10.91 -14.88 1.86
C HIS A 63 -12.02 -15.87 1.51
N ARG A 64 -11.69 -17.01 0.89
CA ARG A 64 -12.66 -18.04 0.47
C ARG A 64 -13.73 -17.48 -0.47
N LEU A 65 -13.28 -16.69 -1.43
CA LEU A 65 -14.12 -16.07 -2.45
C LEU A 65 -13.72 -16.57 -3.83
N PRO A 66 -14.62 -16.54 -4.83
CA PRO A 66 -14.23 -16.74 -6.21
C PRO A 66 -13.32 -15.57 -6.67
N ALA A 67 -12.39 -15.84 -7.59
CA ALA A 67 -11.45 -14.83 -8.05
C ALA A 67 -12.15 -13.61 -8.66
N GLU A 68 -13.29 -13.83 -9.30
CA GLU A 68 -14.11 -12.79 -9.93
C GLU A 68 -14.68 -11.77 -8.92
N ALA A 69 -14.70 -12.14 -7.63
CA ALA A 69 -15.18 -11.26 -6.57
C ALA A 69 -14.11 -10.31 -6.04
N VAL A 70 -12.87 -10.42 -6.52
CA VAL A 70 -11.74 -9.60 -6.07
C VAL A 70 -11.21 -8.77 -7.22
N CYS A 71 -11.08 -7.48 -6.98
CA CYS A 71 -10.49 -6.54 -7.93
C CYS A 71 -9.34 -5.80 -7.26
N VAL A 72 -8.15 -5.92 -7.84
CA VAL A 72 -6.97 -5.18 -7.38
C VAL A 72 -6.80 -3.94 -8.25
N THR A 73 -6.68 -2.79 -7.61
CA THR A 73 -6.59 -1.50 -8.29
C THR A 73 -5.41 -0.69 -7.74
N ASN A 74 -5.01 0.31 -8.49
CA ASN A 74 -3.97 1.25 -8.09
C ASN A 74 -4.58 2.32 -7.16
N GLY A 75 -4.82 1.92 -5.91
CA GLY A 75 -5.54 2.72 -4.94
C GLY A 75 -7.06 2.65 -5.13
N ALA A 76 -7.81 3.14 -4.13
CA ALA A 76 -9.27 3.12 -4.17
C ALA A 76 -9.86 4.03 -5.25
N THR A 77 -9.11 5.03 -5.69
CA THR A 77 -9.58 5.99 -6.72
C THR A 77 -9.76 5.32 -8.08
N GLU A 78 -8.98 4.29 -8.39
CA GLU A 78 -9.10 3.53 -9.64
C GLU A 78 -10.28 2.56 -9.64
N ALA A 79 -10.71 2.14 -8.46
CA ALA A 79 -11.73 1.11 -8.29
C ALA A 79 -13.11 1.50 -8.85
#